data_660af0af9037ecdf80087b6cb8eea4a0
#
_entry.id   660af0af9037ecdf80087b6cb8eea4a0
#
_cell.length_a   1.000
_cell.length_b   1.000
_cell.length_c   1.000
_cell.angle_alpha   90.00
_cell.angle_beta   90.00
_cell.angle_gamma   90.00
#
_symmetry.space_group_name_H-M   'P 1'
#
loop_
_entity.id
_entity.type
_entity.pdbx_description
1 polymer ?
#
loop_
_entity_poly.entity_id
_entity_poly.type
_entity_poly.pdbx_seq_one_letter_code
_entity_poly.pdbx_strand_id
1 'polypeptide(L)'
;MDVMFDNLPSALPQIKAGKLIALAVTSSERSAALPDVPTIAEAGPVKGFDATSWFGLLAPAGTPAEIVNRLQQESAKALGSPALKERLLSQGALPGGMAPADFGRFIAAETRKWAAVVKASGAKVD
;
A
#
# COMPACT_ATOMS: atom_id res chain seq x y z
N MET A 1 16.68 -5.38 18.04
CA MET A 1 15.75 -5.85 16.97
C MET A 1 16.59 -5.96 15.71
N ASP A 2 16.66 -7.14 15.12
CA ASP A 2 17.58 -7.42 14.02
C ASP A 2 16.92 -7.28 12.65
N VAL A 3 15.61 -7.58 12.53
CA VAL A 3 14.79 -7.45 11.29
C VAL A 3 13.41 -6.94 11.66
N MET A 4 12.82 -6.13 10.78
CA MET A 4 11.45 -5.65 10.91
C MET A 4 10.76 -5.55 9.54
N PHE A 5 9.45 -5.66 9.53
CA PHE A 5 8.59 -5.24 8.41
C PHE A 5 8.03 -3.86 8.74
N ASP A 6 8.27 -2.89 7.89
CA ASP A 6 7.79 -1.52 8.08
C ASP A 6 7.23 -0.94 6.79
N ASN A 7 6.39 0.07 6.89
CA ASN A 7 5.88 0.79 5.74
C ASN A 7 6.98 1.64 5.11
N LEU A 8 7.10 1.58 3.80
CA LEU A 8 8.16 2.28 3.08
C LEU A 8 8.21 3.80 3.37
N PRO A 9 7.09 4.54 3.48
CA PRO A 9 7.15 5.96 3.83
C PRO A 9 7.83 6.26 5.17
N SER A 10 7.73 5.38 6.16
CA SER A 10 8.41 5.53 7.45
C SER A 10 9.85 5.06 7.42
N ALA A 11 10.13 3.96 6.72
CA ALA A 11 11.47 3.37 6.64
C ALA A 11 12.42 4.12 5.70
N LEU A 12 11.91 4.69 4.60
CA LEU A 12 12.72 5.27 3.54
C LEU A 12 13.70 6.36 3.99
N PRO A 13 13.35 7.30 4.89
CA PRO A 13 14.31 8.27 5.42
C PRO A 13 15.48 7.62 6.17
N GLN A 14 15.23 6.54 6.89
CA GLN A 14 16.25 5.81 7.65
C GLN A 14 17.16 4.99 6.73
N ILE A 15 16.60 4.41 5.66
CA ILE A 15 17.34 3.71 4.61
C ILE A 15 18.27 4.70 3.89
N LYS A 16 17.76 5.85 3.47
CA LYS A 16 18.56 6.92 2.83
C LYS A 16 19.64 7.48 3.73
N ALA A 17 19.41 7.50 5.04
CA ALA A 17 20.42 7.92 6.03
C ALA A 17 21.42 6.80 6.41
N GLY A 18 21.33 5.61 5.79
CA GLY A 18 22.21 4.47 6.08
C GLY A 18 22.00 3.83 7.45
N LYS A 19 20.91 4.14 8.15
CA LYS A 19 20.58 3.57 9.47
C LYS A 19 19.84 2.24 9.39
N LEU A 20 19.22 1.96 8.24
CA LEU A 20 18.55 0.69 7.94
C LEU A 20 19.05 0.18 6.59
N ILE A 21 19.11 -1.14 6.46
CA ILE A 21 19.39 -1.83 5.20
C ILE A 21 18.08 -2.43 4.71
N ALA A 22 17.64 -2.04 3.51
CA ALA A 22 16.49 -2.65 2.87
C ALA A 22 16.91 -4.01 2.28
N LEU A 23 16.29 -5.08 2.74
CA LEU A 23 16.57 -6.46 2.29
C LEU A 23 15.69 -6.85 1.11
N ALA A 24 14.40 -6.54 1.18
CA ALA A 24 13.42 -6.77 0.13
C ALA A 24 12.19 -5.87 0.33
N VAL A 25 11.38 -5.70 -0.72
CA VAL A 25 10.05 -5.11 -0.63
C VAL A 25 8.97 -6.20 -0.68
N THR A 26 7.85 -5.95 0.00
CA THR A 26 6.74 -6.91 0.13
C THR A 26 5.70 -6.79 -0.98
N SER A 27 5.87 -5.83 -1.88
CA SER A 27 5.01 -5.64 -3.06
C SER A 27 5.33 -6.64 -4.17
N SER A 28 4.37 -6.84 -5.10
CA SER A 28 4.55 -7.68 -6.29
C SER A 28 5.61 -7.15 -7.26
N GLU A 29 5.87 -5.83 -7.21
CA GLU A 29 6.87 -5.16 -8.05
C GLU A 29 7.85 -4.36 -7.18
N ARG A 30 9.05 -4.12 -7.68
CA ARG A 30 10.06 -3.28 -7.00
C ARG A 30 9.56 -1.86 -6.83
N SER A 31 9.93 -1.24 -5.73
CA SER A 31 9.61 0.17 -5.50
C SER A 31 10.50 1.10 -6.35
N ALA A 32 9.89 2.08 -7.03
CA ALA A 32 10.64 3.11 -7.74
C ALA A 32 11.55 3.95 -6.81
N ALA A 33 11.26 4.00 -5.51
CA ALA A 33 12.10 4.68 -4.52
C ALA A 33 13.32 3.85 -4.12
N LEU A 34 13.33 2.52 -4.40
CA LEU A 34 14.40 1.57 -4.08
C LEU A 34 14.55 0.55 -5.23
N PRO A 35 14.98 0.97 -6.44
CA PRO A 35 14.97 0.13 -7.64
C PRO A 35 15.92 -1.08 -7.56
N ASP A 36 16.97 -0.98 -6.75
CA ASP A 36 17.95 -2.05 -6.56
C ASP A 36 17.53 -3.09 -5.52
N VAL A 37 16.46 -2.81 -4.74
CA VAL A 37 15.96 -3.72 -3.72
C VAL A 37 14.96 -4.69 -4.34
N PRO A 38 15.21 -6.02 -4.27
CA PRO A 38 14.33 -7.02 -4.86
C PRO A 38 13.00 -7.13 -4.11
N THR A 39 12.00 -7.72 -4.75
CA THR A 39 10.79 -8.18 -4.06
C THR A 39 11.06 -9.47 -3.29
N ILE A 40 10.24 -9.79 -2.29
CA ILE A 40 10.31 -11.10 -1.62
C ILE A 40 10.10 -12.25 -2.61
N ALA A 41 9.23 -12.06 -3.61
CA ALA A 41 8.98 -13.06 -4.65
C ALA A 41 10.18 -13.30 -5.57
N GLU A 42 11.03 -12.28 -5.79
CA GLU A 42 12.30 -12.41 -6.55
C GLU A 42 13.41 -13.04 -5.71
N ALA A 43 13.57 -12.60 -4.47
CA ALA A 43 14.69 -12.97 -3.61
C ALA A 43 14.49 -14.30 -2.85
N GLY A 44 13.24 -14.72 -2.66
CA GLY A 44 12.89 -15.86 -1.81
C GLY A 44 12.17 -17.00 -2.55
N PRO A 45 11.88 -18.09 -1.85
CA PRO A 45 11.20 -19.25 -2.43
C PRO A 45 9.67 -19.03 -2.58
N VAL A 46 9.13 -17.92 -2.09
CA VAL A 46 7.67 -17.68 -2.04
C VAL A 46 7.25 -16.88 -3.28
N LYS A 47 7.00 -17.59 -4.37
CA LYS A 47 6.52 -16.98 -5.62
C LYS A 47 5.12 -16.38 -5.43
N GLY A 48 4.89 -15.23 -6.07
CA GLY A 48 3.59 -14.54 -6.01
C GLY A 48 3.29 -13.88 -4.65
N PHE A 49 4.31 -13.71 -3.80
CA PHE A 49 4.14 -12.99 -2.55
C PHE A 49 3.80 -11.53 -2.83
N ASP A 50 2.71 -11.06 -2.24
CA ASP A 50 2.29 -9.66 -2.25
C ASP A 50 1.58 -9.33 -0.92
N ALA A 51 2.19 -8.46 -0.14
CA ALA A 51 1.64 -7.95 1.13
C ALA A 51 1.96 -6.46 1.23
N THR A 52 1.12 -5.64 0.60
CA THR A 52 1.24 -4.19 0.60
C THR A 52 0.24 -3.57 1.57
N SER A 53 0.64 -2.51 2.24
CA SER A 53 -0.28 -1.64 2.96
C SER A 53 -0.88 -0.61 2.00
N TRP A 54 -2.11 -0.25 2.23
CA TRP A 54 -2.84 0.73 1.44
C TRP A 54 -3.66 1.66 2.32
N PHE A 55 -4.00 2.82 1.81
CA PHE A 55 -4.81 3.84 2.47
C PHE A 55 -6.01 4.19 1.60
N GLY A 56 -7.15 4.44 2.23
CA GLY A 56 -8.36 4.78 1.52
C GLY A 56 -9.21 5.80 2.28
N LEU A 57 -10.00 6.55 1.54
CA LEU A 57 -11.05 7.41 2.09
C LEU A 57 -12.38 6.66 2.07
N LEU A 58 -13.09 6.69 3.17
CA LEU A 58 -14.42 6.09 3.31
C LEU A 58 -15.42 7.17 3.71
N ALA A 59 -16.62 7.08 3.19
CA ALA A 59 -17.74 7.91 3.58
C ALA A 59 -18.66 7.15 4.55
N PRO A 60 -19.40 7.83 5.43
CA PRO A 60 -20.42 7.20 6.26
C PRO A 60 -21.45 6.44 5.43
N ALA A 61 -22.01 5.38 6.00
CA ALA A 61 -23.10 4.65 5.36
C ALA A 61 -24.29 5.59 5.09
N GLY A 62 -24.93 5.43 3.90
CA GLY A 62 -26.03 6.30 3.49
C GLY A 62 -25.62 7.63 2.84
N THR A 63 -24.34 7.92 2.70
CA THR A 63 -23.90 9.09 1.91
C THR A 63 -24.39 8.96 0.48
N PRO A 64 -25.06 9.99 -0.09
CA PRO A 64 -25.55 9.96 -1.48
C PRO A 64 -24.44 9.62 -2.47
N ALA A 65 -24.75 8.77 -3.45
CA ALA A 65 -23.76 8.31 -4.43
C ALA A 65 -23.12 9.45 -5.23
N GLU A 66 -23.85 10.52 -5.52
CA GLU A 66 -23.34 11.72 -6.20
C GLU A 66 -22.22 12.39 -5.41
N ILE A 67 -22.35 12.46 -4.07
CA ILE A 67 -21.32 13.03 -3.18
C ILE A 67 -20.09 12.14 -3.19
N VAL A 68 -20.27 10.83 -3.04
CA VAL A 68 -19.17 9.85 -3.08
C VAL A 68 -18.40 9.94 -4.40
N ASN A 69 -19.13 9.98 -5.53
CA ASN A 69 -18.53 10.09 -6.86
C ASN A 69 -17.79 11.43 -7.04
N ARG A 70 -18.35 12.52 -6.55
CA ARG A 70 -17.71 13.83 -6.61
C ARG A 70 -16.39 13.86 -5.80
N LEU A 71 -16.43 13.34 -4.58
CA LEU A 71 -15.23 13.23 -3.72
C LEU A 71 -14.15 12.37 -4.39
N GLN A 72 -14.54 11.23 -4.98
CA GLN A 72 -13.60 10.38 -5.70
C GLN A 72 -12.97 11.11 -6.90
N GLN A 73 -13.75 11.77 -7.72
CA GLN A 73 -13.25 12.51 -8.89
C GLN A 73 -12.25 13.60 -8.49
N GLU A 74 -12.58 14.40 -7.48
CA GLU A 74 -11.68 15.46 -7.00
C GLU A 74 -10.41 14.89 -6.35
N SER A 75 -10.54 13.77 -5.59
CA SER A 75 -9.39 13.07 -5.02
C SER A 75 -8.49 12.48 -6.11
N ALA A 76 -9.06 11.82 -7.12
CA ALA A 76 -8.29 11.25 -8.23
C ALA A 76 -7.58 12.35 -9.03
N LYS A 77 -8.24 13.48 -9.28
CA LYS A 77 -7.64 14.66 -9.92
C LYS A 77 -6.47 15.22 -9.10
N ALA A 78 -6.65 15.35 -7.79
CA ALA A 78 -5.60 15.82 -6.89
C ALA A 78 -4.39 14.88 -6.90
N LEU A 79 -4.62 13.55 -6.76
CA LEU A 79 -3.58 12.52 -6.79
C LEU A 79 -2.85 12.44 -8.14
N GLY A 80 -3.52 12.79 -9.24
CA GLY A 80 -2.94 12.88 -10.58
C GLY A 80 -2.12 14.16 -10.82
N SER A 81 -2.19 15.14 -9.92
CA SER A 81 -1.40 16.38 -10.09
C SER A 81 0.10 16.10 -9.97
N PRO A 82 0.95 16.71 -10.83
CA PRO A 82 2.40 16.46 -10.83
C PRO A 82 3.04 16.63 -9.45
N ALA A 83 2.72 17.72 -8.76
CA ALA A 83 3.30 18.05 -7.46
C ALA A 83 2.95 17.03 -6.38
N LEU A 84 1.68 16.57 -6.29
CA LEU A 84 1.29 15.58 -5.30
C LEU A 84 1.81 14.18 -5.66
N LYS A 85 1.79 13.83 -6.94
CA LYS A 85 2.35 12.58 -7.43
C LYS A 85 3.84 12.46 -7.11
N GLU A 86 4.62 13.48 -7.41
CA GLU A 86 6.05 13.54 -7.10
C GLU A 86 6.31 13.41 -5.59
N ARG A 87 5.53 14.14 -4.78
CA ARG A 87 5.64 14.08 -3.32
C ARG A 87 5.36 12.67 -2.78
N LEU A 88 4.30 12.01 -3.25
CA LEU A 88 3.97 10.64 -2.84
C LEU A 88 5.07 9.66 -3.25
N LEU A 89 5.52 9.72 -4.51
CA LEU A 89 6.59 8.86 -5.00
C LEU A 89 7.90 9.05 -4.24
N SER A 90 8.24 10.30 -3.87
CA SER A 90 9.45 10.58 -3.08
C SER A 90 9.38 9.99 -1.66
N GLN A 91 8.19 9.72 -1.16
CA GLN A 91 7.92 9.04 0.11
C GLN A 91 7.74 7.52 -0.04
N GLY A 92 7.87 6.99 -1.26
CA GLY A 92 7.67 5.55 -1.51
C GLY A 92 6.20 5.12 -1.56
N ALA A 93 5.27 6.07 -1.69
CA ALA A 93 3.84 5.81 -1.83
C ALA A 93 3.40 5.95 -3.29
N LEU A 94 2.59 5.01 -3.78
CA LEU A 94 2.00 5.06 -5.11
C LEU A 94 0.64 5.77 -5.05
N PRO A 95 0.40 6.80 -5.88
CA PRO A 95 -0.91 7.42 -5.95
C PRO A 95 -1.94 6.44 -6.52
N GLY A 96 -3.08 6.35 -5.86
CA GLY A 96 -4.23 5.55 -6.28
C GLY A 96 -5.27 6.38 -7.05
N GLY A 97 -6.54 6.14 -6.76
CA GLY A 97 -7.66 6.86 -7.37
C GLY A 97 -8.73 5.93 -7.95
N MET A 98 -8.83 4.70 -7.43
CA MET A 98 -9.84 3.72 -7.86
C MET A 98 -11.26 4.32 -7.82
N ALA A 99 -12.10 3.89 -8.76
CA ALA A 99 -13.53 4.16 -8.70
C ALA A 99 -14.16 3.48 -7.46
N PRO A 100 -15.25 4.02 -6.89
CA PRO A 100 -15.84 3.50 -5.66
C PRO A 100 -16.20 2.01 -5.73
N ALA A 101 -16.76 1.56 -6.87
CA ALA A 101 -17.11 0.15 -7.06
C ALA A 101 -15.87 -0.77 -7.12
N ASP A 102 -14.77 -0.31 -7.75
CA ASP A 102 -13.51 -1.05 -7.81
C ASP A 102 -12.85 -1.13 -6.44
N PHE A 103 -12.87 -0.03 -5.71
CA PHE A 103 -12.34 0.01 -4.35
C PHE A 103 -13.13 -0.89 -3.41
N GLY A 104 -14.46 -0.94 -3.54
CA GLY A 104 -15.30 -1.90 -2.80
C GLY A 104 -14.93 -3.36 -3.09
N ARG A 105 -14.69 -3.71 -4.36
CA ARG A 105 -14.22 -5.05 -4.75
C ARG A 105 -12.83 -5.36 -4.19
N PHE A 106 -11.95 -4.39 -4.23
CA PHE A 106 -10.60 -4.50 -3.65
C PHE A 106 -10.66 -4.76 -2.15
N ILE A 107 -11.43 -3.98 -1.38
CA ILE A 107 -11.61 -4.18 0.07
C ILE A 107 -12.13 -5.59 0.37
N ALA A 108 -13.13 -6.05 -0.38
CA ALA A 108 -13.69 -7.39 -0.19
C ALA A 108 -12.67 -8.50 -0.49
N ALA A 109 -11.80 -8.31 -1.48
CA ALA A 109 -10.74 -9.26 -1.80
C ALA A 109 -9.65 -9.29 -0.71
N GLU A 110 -9.20 -8.12 -0.27
CA GLU A 110 -8.22 -7.99 0.82
C GLU A 110 -8.77 -8.57 2.13
N THR A 111 -10.03 -8.31 2.45
CA THR A 111 -10.68 -8.90 3.65
C THR A 111 -10.62 -10.43 3.62
N ARG A 112 -10.93 -11.06 2.48
CA ARG A 112 -10.85 -12.52 2.35
C ARG A 112 -9.42 -13.04 2.45
N LYS A 113 -8.48 -12.38 1.78
CA LYS A 113 -7.04 -12.71 1.80
C LYS A 113 -6.51 -12.69 3.23
N TRP A 114 -6.70 -11.59 3.93
CA TRP A 114 -6.18 -11.39 5.28
C TRP A 114 -6.90 -12.23 6.33
N ALA A 115 -8.20 -12.50 6.18
CA ALA A 115 -8.92 -13.42 7.07
C ALA A 115 -8.28 -14.82 7.09
N ALA A 116 -7.87 -15.32 5.93
CA ALA A 116 -7.16 -16.60 5.85
C ALA A 116 -5.80 -16.56 6.55
N VAL A 117 -5.04 -15.47 6.36
CA VAL A 117 -3.71 -15.27 6.97
C VAL A 117 -3.83 -15.16 8.49
N VAL A 118 -4.76 -14.35 9.00
CA VAL A 118 -5.01 -14.19 10.45
C VAL A 118 -5.38 -15.52 11.08
N LYS A 119 -6.28 -16.29 10.43
CA LYS A 119 -6.67 -17.61 10.91
C LYS A 119 -5.47 -18.58 10.97
N ALA A 120 -4.63 -18.57 9.95
CA ALA A 120 -3.46 -19.46 9.86
C ALA A 120 -2.35 -19.08 10.86
N SER A 121 -2.12 -17.79 11.09
CA SER A 121 -1.08 -17.29 12.00
C SER A 121 -1.51 -17.32 13.48
N GLY A 122 -2.80 -17.44 13.78
CA GLY A 122 -3.31 -17.30 15.14
C GLY A 122 -3.22 -15.88 15.71
N ALA A 123 -2.95 -14.89 14.87
CA ALA A 123 -2.85 -13.49 15.29
C ALA A 123 -4.16 -13.02 15.95
N LYS A 124 -4.02 -12.34 17.08
CA LYS A 124 -5.13 -11.71 17.82
C LYS A 124 -4.81 -10.23 17.98
N VAL A 125 -5.84 -9.42 17.95
CA VAL A 125 -5.76 -8.00 18.33
C VAL A 125 -6.23 -7.94 19.78
N ASP A 126 -5.35 -7.51 20.67
CA ASP A 126 -5.67 -7.28 22.08
C ASP A 126 -6.39 -5.93 22.23
#